data_540a16b3c0c3c4ef370fcd03787be04f
#
_entry.id   540a16b3c0c3c4ef370fcd03787be04f
#
_cell.length_a   1.000
_cell.length_b   1.000
_cell.length_c   1.000
_cell.angle_alpha   90.00
_cell.angle_beta   90.00
_cell.angle_gamma   90.00
#
_symmetry.space_group_name_H-M   'P 1'
#
loop_
_entity.id
_entity.type
_entity.pdbx_description
1 polymer ?
#
loop_
_entity_poly.entity_id
_entity_poly.type
_entity_poly.pdbx_seq_one_letter_code
_entity_poly.pdbx_strand_id
1 'polypeptide(L)'
;MKAAVCRRYGPPSVITIEDRPEPLPGRGEVLIAIESAGLTSADARIRAARAPAGFAPFIRLAFGLTGPRRPVLGREYAGRVVALGDGVSRFRLGDEVFGITDGMRLGAHAERVAVRADGLIRTRPDGMIVPEAAAFFFGGLTAADFLLDQCKLQPGERLLVVGATGAVGSAAVQIAHHQGAHVTALASKANLELARKLGSDEALDYRLDAAIGAFDVILDVPGVLPNALARLAPGGRLGLVTASLGQLLGAMIRPRRDSDRRISANVIKETPEAMARLIALYTAGAYRPLLAESFSLAEIVRAHAAADSGHKVGNVTIRMPKIQ
;
A
#
# COMPACT_ATOMS: atom_id res chain seq x y z
N MET A 1 -12.81 -4.79 -23.49
CA MET A 1 -11.96 -3.86 -22.72
C MET A 1 -10.52 -4.31 -22.72
N LYS A 2 -9.54 -3.39 -22.68
CA LYS A 2 -8.13 -3.72 -22.52
C LYS A 2 -7.82 -4.02 -21.05
N ALA A 3 -6.98 -5.05 -20.81
CA ALA A 3 -6.53 -5.43 -19.49
C ALA A 3 -5.08 -5.92 -19.53
N ALA A 4 -4.32 -5.66 -18.44
CA ALA A 4 -3.00 -6.21 -18.20
C ALA A 4 -3.13 -7.60 -17.57
N VAL A 5 -2.70 -8.63 -18.29
CA VAL A 5 -2.94 -10.03 -17.97
C VAL A 5 -1.65 -10.73 -17.60
N CYS A 6 -1.61 -11.34 -16.42
CA CYS A 6 -0.50 -12.11 -15.88
C CYS A 6 -0.92 -13.59 -15.78
N ARG A 7 -0.65 -14.41 -16.80
CA ARG A 7 -1.07 -15.82 -16.84
C ARG A 7 -0.10 -16.77 -16.14
N ARG A 8 1.14 -16.36 -15.95
CA ARG A 8 2.20 -17.13 -15.29
C ARG A 8 3.03 -16.23 -14.39
N TYR A 9 3.63 -16.81 -13.38
CA TYR A 9 4.57 -16.10 -12.54
C TYR A 9 5.88 -15.81 -13.28
N GLY A 10 6.52 -14.68 -12.97
CA GLY A 10 7.81 -14.36 -13.59
C GLY A 10 8.21 -12.89 -13.51
N PRO A 11 9.17 -12.47 -14.34
CA PRO A 11 9.59 -11.08 -14.46
C PRO A 11 8.47 -10.20 -15.03
N PRO A 12 8.59 -8.85 -15.02
CA PRO A 12 7.59 -7.94 -15.58
C PRO A 12 7.12 -8.28 -17.00
N SER A 13 7.99 -8.83 -17.84
CA SER A 13 7.72 -9.22 -19.22
C SER A 13 6.68 -10.34 -19.40
N VAL A 14 6.24 -10.99 -18.31
CA VAL A 14 5.17 -12.01 -18.39
C VAL A 14 3.77 -11.38 -18.51
N ILE A 15 3.66 -10.06 -18.31
CA ILE A 15 2.39 -9.35 -18.44
C ILE A 15 2.18 -8.97 -19.91
N THR A 16 0.99 -9.26 -20.40
CA THR A 16 0.53 -8.89 -21.74
C THR A 16 -0.72 -8.04 -21.67
N ILE A 17 -0.91 -7.14 -22.65
CA ILE A 17 -2.18 -6.45 -22.81
C ILE A 17 -3.08 -7.29 -23.71
N GLU A 18 -4.26 -7.61 -23.21
CA GLU A 18 -5.23 -8.45 -23.93
C GLU A 18 -6.59 -7.75 -24.00
N ASP A 19 -7.35 -8.07 -25.04
CA ASP A 19 -8.77 -7.77 -25.10
C ASP A 19 -9.53 -8.81 -24.27
N ARG A 20 -10.30 -8.33 -23.30
CA ARG A 20 -11.11 -9.15 -22.40
C ARG A 20 -12.58 -8.76 -22.51
N PRO A 21 -13.51 -9.69 -22.30
CA PRO A 21 -14.92 -9.34 -22.11
C PRO A 21 -15.06 -8.28 -21.00
N GLU A 22 -15.97 -7.35 -21.21
CA GLU A 22 -16.32 -6.39 -20.17
C GLU A 22 -17.08 -7.09 -19.04
N PRO A 23 -16.73 -6.85 -17.76
CA PRO A 23 -17.49 -7.41 -16.66
C PRO A 23 -18.86 -6.74 -16.59
N LEU A 24 -19.90 -7.53 -16.36
CA LEU A 24 -21.23 -7.03 -16.05
C LEU A 24 -21.37 -6.94 -14.53
N PRO A 25 -21.91 -5.82 -13.99
CA PRO A 25 -22.15 -5.71 -12.55
C PRO A 25 -23.29 -6.64 -12.14
N GLY A 26 -23.02 -7.51 -11.19
CA GLY A 26 -24.03 -8.35 -10.55
C GLY A 26 -24.93 -7.58 -9.58
N ARG A 27 -25.88 -8.27 -8.93
CA ARG A 27 -26.72 -7.67 -7.90
C ARG A 27 -25.87 -7.07 -6.79
N GLY A 28 -26.10 -5.78 -6.48
CA GLY A 28 -25.35 -5.04 -5.45
C GLY A 28 -23.94 -4.63 -5.89
N GLU A 29 -23.59 -4.77 -7.17
CA GLU A 29 -22.31 -4.33 -7.71
C GLU A 29 -22.47 -3.10 -8.61
N VAL A 30 -21.38 -2.33 -8.72
CA VAL A 30 -21.25 -1.22 -9.68
C VAL A 30 -20.10 -1.51 -10.63
N LEU A 31 -20.25 -1.11 -11.88
CA LEU A 31 -19.19 -1.13 -12.87
C LEU A 31 -18.49 0.21 -12.89
N ILE A 32 -17.18 0.18 -12.71
CA ILE A 32 -16.33 1.36 -12.71
C ILE A 32 -15.52 1.41 -14.00
N ALA A 33 -15.62 2.51 -14.74
CA ALA A 33 -14.64 2.87 -15.74
C ALA A 33 -13.43 3.46 -15.03
N ILE A 34 -12.31 2.73 -15.07
CA ILE A 34 -11.09 3.11 -14.37
C ILE A 34 -10.37 4.20 -15.18
N GLU A 35 -10.06 5.32 -14.54
CA GLU A 35 -9.23 6.38 -15.10
C GLU A 35 -7.76 6.20 -14.69
N SER A 36 -7.53 5.75 -13.45
CA SER A 36 -6.21 5.39 -12.94
C SER A 36 -6.28 4.24 -11.95
N ALA A 37 -5.27 3.39 -11.93
CA ALA A 37 -5.09 2.31 -10.96
C ALA A 37 -3.75 2.43 -10.23
N GLY A 38 -3.71 2.04 -8.97
CA GLY A 38 -2.47 1.93 -8.20
C GLY A 38 -1.70 0.67 -8.60
N LEU A 39 -0.37 0.77 -8.66
CA LEU A 39 0.51 -0.38 -8.78
C LEU A 39 1.40 -0.47 -7.54
N THR A 40 1.17 -1.48 -6.75
CA THR A 40 1.80 -1.66 -5.44
C THR A 40 2.91 -2.70 -5.45
N SER A 41 3.72 -2.73 -4.39
CA SER A 41 4.70 -3.80 -4.20
C SER A 41 4.02 -5.18 -4.01
N ALA A 42 2.76 -5.21 -3.57
CA ALA A 42 1.99 -6.44 -3.47
C ALA A 42 1.70 -7.03 -4.86
N ASP A 43 1.31 -6.19 -5.83
CA ASP A 43 1.07 -6.62 -7.21
C ASP A 43 2.34 -7.19 -7.85
N ALA A 44 3.48 -6.53 -7.66
CA ALA A 44 4.77 -7.01 -8.14
C ALA A 44 5.17 -8.35 -7.49
N ARG A 45 4.91 -8.52 -6.18
CA ARG A 45 5.15 -9.78 -5.46
C ARG A 45 4.23 -10.90 -5.95
N ILE A 46 2.93 -10.64 -6.12
CA ILE A 46 1.97 -11.63 -6.66
C ILE A 46 2.42 -12.07 -8.06
N ARG A 47 2.69 -11.12 -8.97
CA ARG A 47 3.17 -11.41 -10.32
C ARG A 47 4.42 -12.31 -10.33
N ALA A 48 5.36 -12.06 -9.43
CA ALA A 48 6.63 -12.78 -9.36
C ALA A 48 6.57 -14.04 -8.49
N ALA A 49 5.43 -14.37 -7.86
CA ALA A 49 5.30 -15.35 -6.79
C ALA A 49 6.37 -15.18 -5.69
N ARG A 50 6.74 -13.93 -5.40
CA ARG A 50 7.71 -13.58 -4.35
C ARG A 50 7.01 -13.28 -3.05
N ALA A 51 7.44 -13.89 -1.97
CA ALA A 51 6.99 -13.63 -0.62
C ALA A 51 8.20 -13.33 0.28
N PRO A 52 7.99 -12.73 1.45
CA PRO A 52 9.01 -12.69 2.48
C PRO A 52 9.58 -14.09 2.77
N ALA A 53 10.84 -14.17 3.19
CA ALA A 53 11.51 -15.45 3.41
C ALA A 53 10.66 -16.39 4.30
N GLY A 54 10.48 -17.64 3.84
CA GLY A 54 9.64 -18.67 4.48
C GLY A 54 8.18 -18.72 4.01
N PHE A 55 7.67 -17.73 3.26
CA PHE A 55 6.27 -17.69 2.81
C PHE A 55 6.06 -18.06 1.32
N ALA A 56 7.11 -18.38 0.57
CA ALA A 56 7.02 -18.66 -0.86
C ALA A 56 5.99 -19.77 -1.25
N PRO A 57 5.85 -20.89 -0.52
CA PRO A 57 4.84 -21.90 -0.83
C PRO A 57 3.42 -21.38 -0.66
N PHE A 58 3.18 -20.51 0.34
CA PHE A 58 1.86 -20.00 0.66
C PHE A 58 1.32 -19.04 -0.40
N ILE A 59 2.19 -18.28 -1.08
CA ILE A 59 1.77 -17.38 -2.18
C ILE A 59 1.16 -18.20 -3.34
N ARG A 60 1.79 -19.32 -3.70
CA ARG A 60 1.29 -20.20 -4.77
C ARG A 60 -0.02 -20.88 -4.38
N LEU A 61 -0.15 -21.30 -3.14
CA LEU A 61 -1.39 -21.89 -2.63
C LEU A 61 -2.53 -20.85 -2.64
N ALA A 62 -2.26 -19.62 -2.22
CA ALA A 62 -3.26 -18.56 -2.15
C ALA A 62 -3.68 -18.04 -3.53
N PHE A 63 -2.71 -17.74 -4.40
CA PHE A 63 -2.96 -17.08 -5.68
C PHE A 63 -3.03 -18.02 -6.89
N GLY A 64 -2.51 -19.24 -6.81
CA GLY A 64 -2.50 -20.24 -7.88
C GLY A 64 -1.16 -20.93 -8.00
N LEU A 65 -1.12 -22.16 -8.52
CA LEU A 65 0.12 -22.98 -8.54
C LEU A 65 1.07 -22.54 -9.66
N THR A 66 0.59 -22.34 -10.87
CA THR A 66 1.38 -22.05 -12.07
C THR A 66 1.36 -20.57 -12.47
N GLY A 67 0.32 -19.85 -12.04
CA GLY A 67 0.09 -18.45 -12.28
C GLY A 67 -1.08 -17.96 -11.44
N PRO A 68 -1.33 -16.63 -11.38
CA PRO A 68 -2.47 -16.10 -10.65
C PRO A 68 -3.79 -16.64 -11.17
N ARG A 69 -4.65 -17.19 -10.29
CA ARG A 69 -6.03 -17.64 -10.64
C ARG A 69 -6.85 -16.48 -11.20
N ARG A 70 -6.57 -15.25 -10.76
CA ARG A 70 -7.11 -14.02 -11.31
C ARG A 70 -5.99 -13.31 -12.06
N PRO A 71 -5.95 -13.44 -13.38
CA PRO A 71 -4.80 -13.01 -14.16
C PRO A 71 -4.70 -11.49 -14.33
N VAL A 72 -5.77 -10.72 -14.11
CA VAL A 72 -5.72 -9.26 -14.06
C VAL A 72 -5.43 -8.86 -12.62
N LEU A 73 -4.27 -8.24 -12.41
CA LEU A 73 -3.82 -7.80 -11.09
C LEU A 73 -4.39 -6.42 -10.75
N GLY A 74 -3.86 -5.83 -9.66
CA GLY A 74 -4.28 -4.50 -9.20
C GLY A 74 -5.49 -4.56 -8.28
N ARG A 75 -5.43 -3.74 -7.23
CA ARG A 75 -6.52 -3.63 -6.27
C ARG A 75 -7.06 -2.21 -6.14
N GLU A 76 -6.20 -1.21 -6.22
CA GLU A 76 -6.58 0.20 -6.09
C GLU A 76 -7.02 0.77 -7.43
N TYR A 77 -8.09 1.55 -7.40
CA TYR A 77 -8.63 2.21 -8.58
C TYR A 77 -9.25 3.56 -8.23
N ALA A 78 -9.28 4.44 -9.23
CA ALA A 78 -10.08 5.65 -9.26
C ALA A 78 -10.71 5.80 -10.65
N GLY A 79 -11.96 6.23 -10.71
CA GLY A 79 -12.69 6.34 -11.95
C GLY A 79 -14.14 6.76 -11.74
N ARG A 80 -15.01 6.37 -12.69
CA ARG A 80 -16.43 6.74 -12.70
C ARG A 80 -17.33 5.52 -12.75
N VAL A 81 -18.47 5.61 -12.08
CA VAL A 81 -19.54 4.62 -12.17
C VAL A 81 -20.19 4.69 -13.57
N VAL A 82 -20.15 3.59 -14.31
CA VAL A 82 -20.72 3.51 -15.69
C VAL A 82 -21.89 2.54 -15.81
N ALA A 83 -22.08 1.64 -14.87
CA ALA A 83 -23.29 0.81 -14.80
C ALA A 83 -23.57 0.41 -13.35
N LEU A 84 -24.84 0.14 -13.07
CA LEU A 84 -25.34 -0.27 -11.75
C LEU A 84 -25.99 -1.65 -11.88
N GLY A 85 -25.63 -2.56 -11.00
CA GLY A 85 -26.36 -3.82 -10.82
C GLY A 85 -27.63 -3.63 -9.99
N ASP A 86 -28.49 -4.63 -10.01
CA ASP A 86 -29.74 -4.60 -9.27
C ASP A 86 -29.55 -4.34 -7.78
N GLY A 87 -30.43 -3.49 -7.21
CA GLY A 87 -30.43 -3.18 -5.78
C GLY A 87 -29.39 -2.16 -5.33
N VAL A 88 -28.62 -1.56 -6.24
CA VAL A 88 -27.71 -0.47 -5.91
C VAL A 88 -28.48 0.85 -5.80
N SER A 89 -28.39 1.48 -4.63
CA SER A 89 -28.99 2.82 -4.36
C SER A 89 -27.99 3.86 -3.90
N ARG A 90 -26.77 3.43 -3.51
CA ARG A 90 -25.74 4.27 -2.91
C ARG A 90 -24.99 5.13 -3.94
N PHE A 91 -24.91 4.69 -5.18
CA PHE A 91 -24.19 5.35 -6.27
C PHE A 91 -25.12 5.64 -7.44
N ARG A 92 -24.71 6.59 -8.29
CA ARG A 92 -25.37 6.99 -9.54
C ARG A 92 -24.39 6.89 -10.69
N LEU A 93 -24.89 6.78 -11.90
CA LEU A 93 -24.08 6.88 -13.11
C LEU A 93 -23.33 8.21 -13.13
N GLY A 94 -22.03 8.17 -13.45
CA GLY A 94 -21.17 9.35 -13.50
C GLY A 94 -20.48 9.68 -12.16
N ASP A 95 -20.88 9.08 -11.04
CA ASP A 95 -20.22 9.34 -9.75
C ASP A 95 -18.71 9.07 -9.85
N GLU A 96 -17.92 10.04 -9.39
CA GLU A 96 -16.47 9.90 -9.26
C GLU A 96 -16.14 9.12 -8.00
N VAL A 97 -15.51 7.97 -8.19
CA VAL A 97 -15.27 7.02 -7.10
C VAL A 97 -13.82 6.55 -7.07
N PHE A 98 -13.40 6.10 -5.90
CA PHE A 98 -12.13 5.45 -5.68
C PHE A 98 -12.28 4.34 -4.63
N GLY A 99 -11.39 3.38 -4.66
CA GLY A 99 -11.50 2.25 -3.76
C GLY A 99 -10.44 1.18 -3.95
N ILE A 100 -10.65 0.09 -3.23
CA ILE A 100 -9.89 -1.14 -3.38
C ILE A 100 -10.86 -2.30 -3.64
N THR A 101 -10.46 -3.22 -4.50
CA THR A 101 -11.25 -4.44 -4.74
C THR A 101 -11.25 -5.33 -3.51
N ASP A 102 -12.40 -5.97 -3.23
CA ASP A 102 -12.59 -6.76 -2.03
C ASP A 102 -11.64 -7.96 -1.95
N GLY A 103 -10.94 -8.08 -0.84
CA GLY A 103 -10.09 -9.23 -0.54
C GLY A 103 -9.10 -9.57 -1.66
N MET A 104 -9.22 -10.78 -2.23
CA MET A 104 -8.36 -11.29 -3.30
C MET A 104 -9.00 -11.16 -4.70
N ARG A 105 -10.00 -10.29 -4.87
CA ARG A 105 -10.70 -10.13 -6.16
C ARG A 105 -9.79 -9.58 -7.25
N LEU A 106 -8.85 -8.69 -6.96
CA LEU A 106 -7.97 -8.05 -7.92
C LEU A 106 -8.74 -7.43 -9.10
N GLY A 107 -8.08 -7.09 -10.22
CA GLY A 107 -8.73 -6.72 -11.48
C GLY A 107 -8.64 -5.24 -11.83
N ALA A 108 -7.97 -4.40 -11.02
CA ALA A 108 -7.89 -2.97 -11.27
C ALA A 108 -6.91 -2.59 -12.42
N HIS A 109 -6.04 -3.51 -12.86
CA HIS A 109 -5.17 -3.23 -14.02
C HIS A 109 -5.90 -3.51 -15.34
N ALA A 110 -7.08 -2.92 -15.51
CA ALA A 110 -7.94 -3.00 -16.68
C ALA A 110 -8.75 -1.70 -16.83
N GLU A 111 -9.36 -1.50 -17.99
CA GLU A 111 -10.21 -0.32 -18.24
C GLU A 111 -11.47 -0.29 -17.36
N ARG A 112 -11.97 -1.46 -16.92
CA ARG A 112 -13.19 -1.54 -16.12
C ARG A 112 -13.08 -2.64 -15.06
N VAL A 113 -13.76 -2.42 -13.94
CA VAL A 113 -13.89 -3.40 -12.85
C VAL A 113 -15.30 -3.35 -12.25
N ALA A 114 -15.86 -4.51 -11.96
CA ALA A 114 -17.09 -4.61 -11.18
C ALA A 114 -16.74 -4.84 -9.70
N VAL A 115 -17.34 -4.02 -8.82
CA VAL A 115 -17.09 -4.05 -7.37
C VAL A 115 -18.40 -3.94 -6.61
N ARG A 116 -18.43 -4.45 -5.37
CA ARG A 116 -19.61 -4.31 -4.50
C ARG A 116 -19.83 -2.85 -4.12
N ALA A 117 -21.05 -2.39 -4.22
CA ALA A 117 -21.44 -1.02 -3.84
C ALA A 117 -21.33 -0.78 -2.32
N ASP A 118 -21.51 -1.83 -1.50
CA ASP A 118 -21.35 -1.80 -0.04
C ASP A 118 -19.92 -2.13 0.43
N GLY A 119 -18.99 -2.38 -0.52
CA GLY A 119 -17.59 -2.71 -0.27
C GLY A 119 -16.71 -1.48 0.03
N LEU A 120 -15.43 -1.67 -0.25
CA LEU A 120 -14.39 -0.65 0.00
C LEU A 120 -14.30 0.35 -1.16
N ILE A 121 -15.40 1.03 -1.43
CA ILE A 121 -15.56 2.07 -2.45
C ILE A 121 -16.17 3.33 -1.81
N ARG A 122 -15.68 4.50 -2.19
CA ARG A 122 -16.17 5.82 -1.75
C ARG A 122 -16.23 6.80 -2.91
N THR A 123 -17.06 7.81 -2.77
CA THR A 123 -17.00 9.00 -3.62
C THR A 123 -15.66 9.70 -3.41
N ARG A 124 -15.01 10.10 -4.48
CA ARG A 124 -13.73 10.80 -4.44
C ARG A 124 -13.93 12.20 -3.84
N PRO A 125 -13.15 12.59 -2.81
CA PRO A 125 -13.23 13.92 -2.23
C PRO A 125 -12.92 15.01 -3.27
N ASP A 126 -13.60 16.15 -3.15
CA ASP A 126 -13.33 17.31 -3.97
C ASP A 126 -11.86 17.76 -3.82
N GLY A 127 -11.24 18.13 -4.94
CA GLY A 127 -9.83 18.53 -4.98
C GLY A 127 -8.82 17.39 -4.97
N MET A 128 -9.22 16.14 -4.72
CA MET A 128 -8.33 14.98 -4.87
C MET A 128 -8.18 14.64 -6.36
N ILE A 129 -6.97 14.69 -6.89
CA ILE A 129 -6.73 14.31 -8.29
C ILE A 129 -6.79 12.79 -8.48
N VAL A 130 -7.15 12.35 -9.67
CA VAL A 130 -7.36 10.93 -9.98
C VAL A 130 -6.14 10.04 -9.65
N PRO A 131 -4.88 10.42 -9.95
CA PRO A 131 -3.72 9.62 -9.56
C PRO A 131 -3.55 9.49 -8.04
N GLU A 132 -3.86 10.54 -7.25
CA GLU A 132 -3.84 10.46 -5.78
C GLU A 132 -4.89 9.45 -5.29
N ALA A 133 -6.10 9.53 -5.82
CA ALA A 133 -7.19 8.63 -5.49
C ALA A 133 -6.85 7.16 -5.79
N ALA A 134 -6.18 6.90 -6.91
CA ALA A 134 -5.76 5.56 -7.31
C ALA A 134 -4.59 4.99 -6.49
N ALA A 135 -3.88 5.81 -5.73
CA ALA A 135 -2.71 5.44 -4.93
C ALA A 135 -2.93 5.68 -3.41
N PHE A 136 -4.19 5.81 -3.01
CA PHE A 136 -4.56 6.35 -1.71
C PHE A 136 -4.49 5.32 -0.59
N PHE A 137 -4.99 4.11 -0.84
CA PHE A 137 -5.32 3.19 0.24
C PHE A 137 -4.16 2.31 0.68
N PHE A 138 -3.39 1.71 -0.22
CA PHE A 138 -2.37 0.73 0.15
C PHE A 138 -1.35 1.30 1.14
N GLY A 139 -0.71 2.41 0.79
CA GLY A 139 0.27 3.05 1.68
C GLY A 139 -0.38 3.65 2.92
N GLY A 140 -1.48 4.39 2.72
CA GLY A 140 -2.18 5.11 3.78
C GLY A 140 -2.82 4.19 4.82
N LEU A 141 -3.58 3.16 4.41
CA LEU A 141 -4.19 2.20 5.34
C LEU A 141 -3.13 1.43 6.12
N THR A 142 -2.06 0.99 5.43
CA THR A 142 -0.96 0.27 6.09
C THR A 142 -0.30 1.15 7.16
N ALA A 143 0.05 2.38 6.81
CA ALA A 143 0.69 3.30 7.75
C ALA A 143 -0.23 3.64 8.93
N ALA A 144 -1.50 3.96 8.66
CA ALA A 144 -2.46 4.30 9.71
C ALA A 144 -2.72 3.12 10.66
N ASP A 145 -2.93 1.91 10.14
CA ASP A 145 -3.15 0.72 10.97
C ASP A 145 -1.94 0.40 11.85
N PHE A 146 -0.72 0.38 11.26
CA PHE A 146 0.48 0.12 12.05
C PHE A 146 0.74 1.18 13.10
N LEU A 147 0.64 2.47 12.77
CA LEU A 147 0.94 3.55 13.70
C LEU A 147 -0.14 3.70 14.77
N LEU A 148 -1.42 3.74 14.38
CA LEU A 148 -2.50 4.13 15.27
C LEU A 148 -3.12 2.95 16.01
N ASP A 149 -3.26 1.78 15.35
CA ASP A 149 -3.94 0.62 15.94
C ASP A 149 -2.97 -0.40 16.54
N GLN A 150 -1.91 -0.76 15.81
CA GLN A 150 -0.98 -1.79 16.27
C GLN A 150 0.08 -1.26 17.22
N CYS A 151 0.78 -0.18 16.85
CA CYS A 151 1.82 0.44 17.67
C CYS A 151 1.27 1.50 18.63
N LYS A 152 0.06 2.02 18.42
CA LYS A 152 -0.60 3.02 19.27
C LYS A 152 0.32 4.22 19.56
N LEU A 153 0.88 4.79 18.49
CA LEU A 153 1.76 5.96 18.55
C LEU A 153 1.10 7.10 19.30
N GLN A 154 1.82 7.70 20.24
CA GLN A 154 1.34 8.83 21.03
C GLN A 154 2.06 10.13 20.65
N PRO A 155 1.44 11.30 20.87
CA PRO A 155 2.11 12.58 20.72
C PRO A 155 3.38 12.65 21.59
N GLY A 156 4.45 13.27 21.06
CA GLY A 156 5.73 13.40 21.73
C GLY A 156 6.63 12.16 21.69
N GLU A 157 6.14 11.01 21.24
CA GLU A 157 6.98 9.81 21.10
C GLU A 157 7.98 9.93 19.94
N ARG A 158 9.12 9.28 20.08
CA ARG A 158 10.17 9.20 19.07
C ARG A 158 9.90 8.01 18.15
N LEU A 159 9.60 8.31 16.88
CA LEU A 159 9.33 7.32 15.85
C LEU A 159 10.49 7.24 14.86
N LEU A 160 11.00 6.03 14.59
CA LEU A 160 11.85 5.76 13.43
C LEU A 160 11.02 5.14 12.31
N VAL A 161 11.05 5.73 11.11
CA VAL A 161 10.42 5.16 9.90
C VAL A 161 11.51 4.69 8.95
N VAL A 162 11.61 3.38 8.73
CA VAL A 162 12.55 2.77 7.77
C VAL A 162 11.88 2.64 6.42
N GLY A 163 12.54 3.10 5.37
CA GLY A 163 11.97 3.22 4.03
C GLY A 163 10.98 4.39 3.89
N ALA A 164 11.30 5.50 4.56
CA ALA A 164 10.44 6.66 4.79
C ALA A 164 9.91 7.34 3.51
N THR A 165 10.52 7.14 2.35
CA THR A 165 10.07 7.76 1.09
C THR A 165 9.34 6.80 0.15
N GLY A 166 9.08 5.54 0.57
CA GLY A 166 8.22 4.61 -0.15
C GLY A 166 6.73 4.90 0.07
N ALA A 167 5.84 4.12 -0.55
CA ALA A 167 4.39 4.33 -0.44
C ALA A 167 3.87 4.33 1.01
N VAL A 168 4.25 3.32 1.79
CA VAL A 168 3.86 3.21 3.22
C VAL A 168 4.64 4.19 4.08
N GLY A 169 5.97 4.28 3.87
CA GLY A 169 6.83 5.13 4.68
C GLY A 169 6.49 6.61 4.57
N SER A 170 6.18 7.10 3.36
CA SER A 170 5.78 8.51 3.16
C SER A 170 4.44 8.85 3.82
N ALA A 171 3.50 7.90 3.82
CA ALA A 171 2.26 8.05 4.57
C ALA A 171 2.52 8.04 6.09
N ALA A 172 3.40 7.14 6.55
CA ALA A 172 3.73 7.04 7.97
C ALA A 172 4.39 8.30 8.52
N VAL A 173 5.34 8.89 7.78
CA VAL A 173 5.98 10.16 8.17
C VAL A 173 4.94 11.25 8.35
N GLN A 174 4.07 11.45 7.36
CA GLN A 174 3.03 12.49 7.37
C GLN A 174 2.03 12.29 8.52
N ILE A 175 1.49 11.08 8.67
CA ILE A 175 0.51 10.77 9.71
C ILE A 175 1.15 10.95 11.10
N ALA A 176 2.38 10.47 11.32
CA ALA A 176 3.07 10.58 12.59
C ALA A 176 3.40 12.04 12.96
N HIS A 177 3.85 12.84 11.99
CA HIS A 177 4.06 14.28 12.17
C HIS A 177 2.76 14.98 12.59
N HIS A 178 1.66 14.69 11.91
CA HIS A 178 0.35 15.23 12.27
C HIS A 178 -0.11 14.80 13.68
N GLN A 179 0.25 13.60 14.13
CA GLN A 179 -0.02 13.12 15.49
C GLN A 179 0.88 13.77 16.56
N GLY A 180 1.83 14.62 16.17
CA GLY A 180 2.75 15.27 17.09
C GLY A 180 3.88 14.38 17.61
N ALA A 181 4.22 13.31 16.88
CA ALA A 181 5.39 12.49 17.18
C ALA A 181 6.69 13.14 16.67
N HIS A 182 7.80 12.82 17.28
CA HIS A 182 9.15 13.15 16.80
C HIS A 182 9.59 12.11 15.77
N VAL A 183 9.63 12.50 14.49
CA VAL A 183 9.83 11.58 13.37
C VAL A 183 11.27 11.62 12.86
N THR A 184 11.99 10.51 13.01
CA THR A 184 13.26 10.26 12.32
C THR A 184 13.01 9.38 11.10
N ALA A 185 13.31 9.88 9.91
CA ALA A 185 13.15 9.18 8.64
C ALA A 185 14.47 8.53 8.20
N LEU A 186 14.44 7.22 7.91
CA LEU A 186 15.57 6.51 7.31
C LEU A 186 15.31 6.31 5.81
N ALA A 187 16.11 6.97 4.98
CA ALA A 187 15.95 6.99 3.53
C ALA A 187 17.31 6.94 2.82
N SER A 188 17.33 6.89 1.49
CA SER A 188 18.55 7.06 0.72
C SER A 188 19.03 8.54 0.75
N LYS A 189 20.33 8.79 0.60
CA LYS A 189 20.91 10.13 0.56
C LYS A 189 20.18 11.08 -0.38
N ALA A 190 19.77 10.58 -1.55
CA ALA A 190 19.05 11.38 -2.54
C ALA A 190 17.64 11.82 -2.09
N ASN A 191 17.07 11.15 -1.11
CA ASN A 191 15.68 11.36 -0.67
C ASN A 191 15.56 12.03 0.73
N LEU A 192 16.68 12.46 1.34
CA LEU A 192 16.65 13.06 2.68
C LEU A 192 15.85 14.37 2.71
N GLU A 193 16.00 15.21 1.70
CA GLU A 193 15.25 16.46 1.57
C GLU A 193 13.76 16.20 1.40
N LEU A 194 13.40 15.18 0.62
CA LEU A 194 12.01 14.76 0.45
C LEU A 194 11.42 14.27 1.79
N ALA A 195 12.18 13.48 2.56
CA ALA A 195 11.73 13.02 3.87
C ALA A 195 11.41 14.19 4.81
N ARG A 196 12.25 15.23 4.84
CA ARG A 196 11.99 16.45 5.61
C ARG A 196 10.74 17.19 5.12
N LYS A 197 10.55 17.32 3.81
CA LYS A 197 9.33 17.92 3.23
C LYS A 197 8.06 17.16 3.58
N LEU A 198 8.15 15.85 3.82
CA LEU A 198 7.04 15.04 4.28
C LEU A 198 6.72 15.22 5.77
N GLY A 199 7.55 15.93 6.53
CA GLY A 199 7.34 16.24 7.93
C GLY A 199 8.23 15.46 8.90
N SER A 200 9.35 14.86 8.45
CA SER A 200 10.29 14.29 9.41
C SER A 200 11.15 15.38 10.06
N ASP A 201 11.33 15.30 11.37
CA ASP A 201 12.22 16.18 12.15
C ASP A 201 13.68 15.91 11.83
N GLU A 202 14.03 14.62 11.66
CA GLU A 202 15.34 14.17 11.25
C GLU A 202 15.23 13.27 10.01
N ALA A 203 16.23 13.35 9.12
CA ALA A 203 16.35 12.45 7.97
C ALA A 203 17.79 11.95 7.85
N LEU A 204 17.96 10.63 7.92
CA LEU A 204 19.24 9.94 7.97
C LEU A 204 19.41 9.00 6.78
N ASP A 205 20.63 8.92 6.25
CA ASP A 205 20.97 7.95 5.21
C ASP A 205 21.13 6.57 5.83
N TYR A 206 20.37 5.59 5.37
CA TYR A 206 20.40 4.20 5.85
C TYR A 206 21.77 3.51 5.62
N ARG A 207 22.64 4.08 4.77
CA ARG A 207 24.00 3.57 4.52
C ARG A 207 24.99 4.02 5.59
N LEU A 208 24.66 5.07 6.33
CA LEU A 208 25.48 5.53 7.42
C LEU A 208 25.05 4.77 8.66
N ASP A 209 25.97 4.00 9.25
CA ASP A 209 25.74 3.33 10.53
C ASP A 209 25.76 4.37 11.67
N ALA A 210 24.87 5.36 11.54
CA ALA A 210 24.72 6.38 12.55
C ALA A 210 24.22 5.71 13.84
N ALA A 211 24.81 6.07 14.96
CA ALA A 211 24.34 5.70 16.29
C ALA A 211 22.94 6.30 16.52
N ILE A 212 21.94 5.65 15.94
CA ILE A 212 20.55 6.06 16.04
C ILE A 212 20.10 5.71 17.45
N GLY A 213 19.67 6.72 18.22
CA GLY A 213 19.28 6.57 19.63
C GLY A 213 18.07 5.65 19.83
N ALA A 214 17.65 5.49 21.09
CA ALA A 214 16.47 4.70 21.40
C ALA A 214 15.19 5.36 20.93
N PHE A 215 14.26 4.56 20.34
CA PHE A 215 12.95 4.99 19.84
C PHE A 215 11.82 4.33 20.61
N ASP A 216 10.73 5.06 20.81
CA ASP A 216 9.53 4.52 21.42
C ASP A 216 8.78 3.62 20.42
N VAL A 217 8.81 4.00 19.15
CA VAL A 217 8.23 3.23 18.05
C VAL A 217 9.23 3.14 16.89
N ILE A 218 9.34 1.95 16.30
CA ILE A 218 10.04 1.75 15.02
C ILE A 218 9.04 1.15 14.04
N LEU A 219 8.86 1.79 12.88
CA LEU A 219 8.13 1.22 11.75
C LEU A 219 9.13 0.80 10.68
N ASP A 220 9.43 -0.50 10.62
CA ASP A 220 10.30 -1.06 9.59
C ASP A 220 9.46 -1.58 8.43
N VAL A 221 9.30 -0.74 7.40
CA VAL A 221 8.47 -1.07 6.24
C VAL A 221 9.07 -2.19 5.39
N PRO A 222 10.36 -2.15 5.02
CA PRO A 222 10.97 -3.24 4.25
C PRO A 222 11.32 -4.48 5.09
N GLY A 223 11.35 -4.38 6.43
CA GLY A 223 11.72 -5.47 7.32
C GLY A 223 13.21 -5.80 7.32
N VAL A 224 14.08 -4.80 7.14
CA VAL A 224 15.52 -4.99 6.95
C VAL A 224 16.40 -4.29 7.98
N LEU A 225 15.83 -3.59 8.96
CA LEU A 225 16.60 -2.85 9.95
C LEU A 225 17.39 -3.82 10.86
N PRO A 226 18.74 -3.78 10.82
CA PRO A 226 19.53 -4.63 11.70
C PRO A 226 19.33 -4.23 13.17
N ASN A 227 19.25 -5.24 14.05
CA ASN A 227 19.14 -5.02 15.49
C ASN A 227 18.02 -4.04 15.90
N ALA A 228 16.89 -4.04 15.17
CA ALA A 228 15.77 -3.12 15.40
C ALA A 228 15.32 -3.08 16.87
N LEU A 229 15.32 -4.22 17.54
CA LEU A 229 14.93 -4.33 18.96
C LEU A 229 15.89 -3.65 19.91
N ALA A 230 17.20 -3.70 19.63
CA ALA A 230 18.19 -3.02 20.46
C ALA A 230 18.07 -1.48 20.37
N ARG A 231 17.41 -0.99 19.31
CA ARG A 231 17.16 0.44 19.09
C ARG A 231 15.84 0.93 19.71
N LEU A 232 15.05 0.03 20.31
CA LEU A 232 13.83 0.42 21.04
C LEU A 232 14.17 0.84 22.46
N ALA A 233 13.51 1.88 22.92
CA ALA A 233 13.43 2.26 24.31
C ALA A 233 12.77 1.13 25.14
N PRO A 234 12.93 1.11 26.49
CA PRO A 234 12.10 0.25 27.35
C PRO A 234 10.61 0.47 27.06
N GLY A 235 9.83 -0.60 26.93
CA GLY A 235 8.41 -0.53 26.56
C GLY A 235 8.13 -0.21 25.08
N GLY A 236 9.17 -0.06 24.25
CA GLY A 236 9.04 0.32 22.86
C GLY A 236 8.35 -0.72 21.97
N ARG A 237 7.86 -0.29 20.81
CA ARG A 237 7.07 -1.08 19.87
C ARG A 237 7.70 -1.09 18.48
N LEU A 238 7.81 -2.28 17.87
CA LEU A 238 8.31 -2.49 16.52
C LEU A 238 7.18 -2.93 15.60
N GLY A 239 6.84 -2.13 14.61
CA GLY A 239 5.96 -2.49 13.51
C GLY A 239 6.77 -3.04 12.34
N LEU A 240 6.56 -4.31 11.98
CA LEU A 240 7.16 -4.96 10.81
C LEU A 240 6.11 -5.08 9.71
N VAL A 241 6.14 -4.20 8.72
CA VAL A 241 5.18 -4.25 7.61
C VAL A 241 5.47 -5.42 6.69
N THR A 242 6.75 -5.69 6.45
CA THR A 242 7.21 -6.86 5.69
C THR A 242 8.01 -7.76 6.61
N ALA A 243 7.34 -8.73 7.26
CA ALA A 243 8.00 -9.67 8.16
C ALA A 243 8.32 -10.99 7.46
N SER A 244 9.53 -11.51 7.66
CA SER A 244 9.88 -12.88 7.31
C SER A 244 9.34 -13.88 8.34
N LEU A 245 9.20 -15.15 7.97
CA LEU A 245 8.80 -16.20 8.91
C LEU A 245 9.76 -16.30 10.09
N GLY A 246 11.07 -16.14 9.85
CA GLY A 246 12.09 -16.15 10.90
C GLY A 246 11.92 -15.00 11.89
N GLN A 247 11.57 -13.80 11.43
CA GLN A 247 11.28 -12.66 12.32
C GLN A 247 10.02 -12.91 13.16
N LEU A 248 8.98 -13.52 12.58
CA LEU A 248 7.77 -13.88 13.34
C LEU A 248 8.04 -14.96 14.39
N LEU A 249 8.75 -16.02 14.01
CA LEU A 249 9.13 -17.07 14.96
C LEU A 249 10.05 -16.54 16.05
N GLY A 250 11.03 -15.71 15.70
CA GLY A 250 11.92 -15.06 16.67
C GLY A 250 11.17 -14.15 17.64
N ALA A 251 10.08 -13.51 17.18
CA ALA A 251 9.20 -12.72 18.04
C ALA A 251 8.47 -13.58 19.09
N MET A 252 8.15 -14.84 18.76
CA MET A 252 7.45 -15.78 19.66
C MET A 252 8.36 -16.44 20.70
N ILE A 253 9.66 -16.60 20.41
CA ILE A 253 10.61 -17.38 21.23
C ILE A 253 11.44 -16.47 22.18
N ARG A 254 11.05 -15.26 22.44
CA ARG A 254 11.82 -14.27 23.18
C ARG A 254 12.10 -14.65 24.66
N PRO A 255 13.33 -14.34 25.15
CA PRO A 255 13.60 -14.40 26.57
C PRO A 255 12.75 -13.37 27.33
N ARG A 256 12.25 -13.75 28.52
CA ARG A 256 11.47 -12.87 29.42
C ARG A 256 12.17 -11.55 29.80
N ARG A 257 13.46 -11.39 29.54
CA ARG A 257 14.23 -10.16 29.80
C ARG A 257 13.89 -9.00 28.87
N ASP A 258 13.30 -9.25 27.67
CA ASP A 258 12.82 -8.24 26.71
C ASP A 258 11.29 -8.13 26.74
N SER A 259 10.65 -8.50 27.84
CA SER A 259 9.18 -8.62 27.97
C SER A 259 8.43 -7.31 27.74
N ASP A 260 9.09 -6.16 27.86
CA ASP A 260 8.47 -4.85 27.72
C ASP A 260 8.36 -4.38 26.27
N ARG A 261 9.19 -4.92 25.36
CA ARG A 261 9.18 -4.53 23.95
C ARG A 261 8.19 -5.37 23.18
N ARG A 262 7.37 -4.76 22.33
CA ARG A 262 6.35 -5.46 21.53
C ARG A 262 6.70 -5.46 20.06
N ILE A 263 6.41 -6.57 19.36
CA ILE A 263 6.47 -6.63 17.90
C ILE A 263 5.05 -6.77 17.37
N SER A 264 4.70 -5.95 16.40
CA SER A 264 3.47 -6.03 15.63
C SER A 264 3.82 -6.31 14.16
N ALA A 265 3.24 -7.37 13.63
CA ALA A 265 3.40 -7.79 12.24
C ALA A 265 2.10 -8.40 11.71
N ASN A 266 0.97 -7.90 12.22
CA ASN A 266 -0.35 -8.40 11.83
C ASN A 266 -0.74 -7.88 10.45
N VAL A 267 -1.61 -8.64 9.78
CA VAL A 267 -2.26 -8.19 8.55
C VAL A 267 -3.13 -6.98 8.88
N ILE A 268 -3.04 -5.95 8.06
CA ILE A 268 -3.84 -4.72 8.24
C ILE A 268 -5.33 -5.01 8.09
N LYS A 269 -6.15 -4.20 8.77
CA LYS A 269 -7.60 -4.27 8.68
C LYS A 269 -8.09 -3.33 7.58
N GLU A 270 -8.55 -3.90 6.49
CA GLU A 270 -9.21 -3.17 5.42
C GLU A 270 -10.72 -3.14 5.69
N THR A 271 -11.18 -2.12 6.41
CA THR A 271 -12.59 -1.97 6.78
C THR A 271 -13.15 -0.61 6.31
N PRO A 272 -14.49 -0.49 6.19
CA PRO A 272 -15.12 0.79 5.89
C PRO A 272 -14.74 1.91 6.87
N GLU A 273 -14.52 1.59 8.15
CA GLU A 273 -14.14 2.54 9.20
C GLU A 273 -12.67 2.99 9.03
N ALA A 274 -11.76 2.05 8.73
CA ALA A 274 -10.36 2.37 8.45
C ALA A 274 -10.25 3.28 7.21
N MET A 275 -11.05 2.99 6.17
CA MET A 275 -11.13 3.82 4.97
C MET A 275 -11.67 5.23 5.29
N ALA A 276 -12.73 5.34 6.08
CA ALA A 276 -13.29 6.63 6.49
C ALA A 276 -12.29 7.44 7.32
N ARG A 277 -11.58 6.81 8.26
CA ARG A 277 -10.52 7.43 9.04
C ARG A 277 -9.39 7.97 8.15
N LEU A 278 -8.95 7.19 7.17
CA LEU A 278 -7.91 7.64 6.25
C LEU A 278 -8.35 8.83 5.39
N ILE A 279 -9.61 8.86 4.94
CA ILE A 279 -10.19 10.00 4.22
C ILE A 279 -10.25 11.23 5.14
N ALA A 280 -10.59 11.07 6.41
CA ALA A 280 -10.57 12.16 7.38
C ALA A 280 -9.15 12.73 7.57
N LEU A 281 -8.12 11.89 7.64
CA LEU A 281 -6.71 12.32 7.68
C LEU A 281 -6.33 13.12 6.42
N TYR A 282 -6.79 12.70 5.24
CA TYR A 282 -6.58 13.46 4.01
C TYR A 282 -7.26 14.84 4.07
N THR A 283 -8.52 14.88 4.47
CA THR A 283 -9.30 16.14 4.58
C THR A 283 -8.68 17.10 5.61
N ALA A 284 -8.09 16.57 6.68
CA ALA A 284 -7.35 17.35 7.69
C ALA A 284 -5.95 17.79 7.22
N GLY A 285 -5.51 17.41 6.00
CA GLY A 285 -4.16 17.71 5.51
C GLY A 285 -3.05 16.87 6.15
N ALA A 286 -3.42 15.86 6.93
CA ALA A 286 -2.49 14.98 7.63
C ALA A 286 -1.84 13.92 6.75
N TYR A 287 -2.42 13.63 5.61
CA TYR A 287 -1.95 12.62 4.66
C TYR A 287 -2.30 12.99 3.23
N ARG A 288 -1.32 12.90 2.36
CA ARG A 288 -1.50 12.93 0.90
C ARG A 288 -0.58 11.88 0.26
N PRO A 289 -1.08 11.05 -0.68
CA PRO A 289 -0.22 10.06 -1.34
C PRO A 289 0.95 10.72 -2.05
N LEU A 290 2.17 10.32 -1.74
CA LEU A 290 3.35 10.73 -2.50
C LEU A 290 3.31 10.00 -3.84
N LEU A 291 3.12 10.73 -4.92
CA LEU A 291 3.13 10.17 -6.28
C LEU A 291 4.56 10.12 -6.82
N ALA A 292 4.92 8.98 -7.42
CA ALA A 292 6.16 8.81 -8.19
C ALA A 292 5.88 9.01 -9.67
N GLU A 293 5.89 7.92 -10.43
CA GLU A 293 5.63 7.92 -11.87
C GLU A 293 4.22 7.43 -12.18
N SER A 294 3.63 8.02 -13.23
CA SER A 294 2.38 7.54 -13.82
C SER A 294 2.68 6.97 -15.21
N PHE A 295 2.40 5.69 -15.39
CA PHE A 295 2.57 4.97 -16.66
C PHE A 295 1.22 4.83 -17.37
N SER A 296 1.22 4.71 -18.69
CA SER A 296 0.04 4.24 -19.41
C SER A 296 -0.15 2.74 -19.22
N LEU A 297 -1.38 2.22 -19.43
CA LEU A 297 -1.63 0.77 -19.41
C LEU A 297 -0.71 0.01 -20.37
N ALA A 298 -0.39 0.59 -21.52
CA ALA A 298 0.55 0.01 -22.48
C ALA A 298 1.98 -0.14 -21.94
N GLU A 299 2.35 0.67 -20.96
CA GLU A 299 3.67 0.64 -20.31
C GLU A 299 3.69 -0.23 -19.03
N ILE A 300 2.70 -1.09 -18.83
CA ILE A 300 2.54 -1.89 -17.60
C ILE A 300 3.79 -2.69 -17.23
N VAL A 301 4.55 -3.17 -18.21
CA VAL A 301 5.81 -3.89 -17.99
C VAL A 301 6.86 -2.97 -17.35
N ARG A 302 6.98 -1.73 -17.83
CA ARG A 302 7.87 -0.71 -17.23
C ARG A 302 7.43 -0.33 -15.83
N ALA A 303 6.12 -0.15 -15.63
CA ALA A 303 5.55 0.15 -14.31
C ALA A 303 5.87 -0.94 -13.28
N HIS A 304 5.72 -2.22 -13.66
CA HIS A 304 6.12 -3.33 -12.80
C HIS A 304 7.64 -3.43 -12.58
N ALA A 305 8.47 -3.08 -13.55
CA ALA A 305 9.92 -3.01 -13.38
C ALA A 305 10.31 -1.91 -12.36
N ALA A 306 9.67 -0.75 -12.44
CA ALA A 306 9.83 0.31 -11.45
C ALA A 306 9.44 -0.14 -10.03
N ALA A 307 8.33 -0.87 -9.89
CA ALA A 307 7.90 -1.43 -8.61
C ALA A 307 8.85 -2.51 -8.06
N ASP A 308 9.54 -3.25 -8.94
CA ASP A 308 10.52 -4.28 -8.58
C ASP A 308 11.90 -3.72 -8.15
N SER A 309 12.22 -2.49 -8.51
CA SER A 309 13.56 -1.90 -8.32
C SER A 309 14.02 -1.82 -6.86
N GLY A 310 13.08 -1.86 -5.92
CA GLY A 310 13.35 -1.67 -4.49
C GLY A 310 13.70 -0.23 -4.11
N HIS A 311 13.86 0.66 -5.08
CA HIS A 311 14.24 2.07 -4.89
C HIS A 311 13.10 3.04 -5.25
N LYS A 312 11.89 2.52 -5.41
CA LYS A 312 10.72 3.31 -5.74
C LYS A 312 10.45 4.37 -4.67
N VAL A 313 10.32 5.61 -5.09
CA VAL A 313 9.88 6.73 -4.26
C VAL A 313 8.37 6.90 -4.43
N GLY A 314 7.61 6.93 -3.35
CA GLY A 314 6.15 7.10 -3.40
C GLY A 314 5.37 5.96 -4.07
N ASN A 315 4.27 6.31 -4.69
CA ASN A 315 3.32 5.41 -5.33
C ASN A 315 3.43 5.47 -6.85
N VAL A 316 3.33 4.32 -7.50
CA VAL A 316 3.23 4.20 -8.96
C VAL A 316 1.76 4.08 -9.34
N THR A 317 1.36 4.78 -10.39
CA THR A 317 0.00 4.70 -10.94
C THR A 317 0.00 4.30 -12.41
N ILE A 318 -1.10 3.72 -12.85
CA ILE A 318 -1.34 3.31 -14.22
C ILE A 318 -2.54 4.09 -14.73
N ARG A 319 -2.32 4.93 -15.74
CA ARG A 319 -3.39 5.67 -16.41
C ARG A 319 -4.03 4.79 -17.46
N MET A 320 -5.34 4.68 -17.43
CA MET A 320 -6.12 3.98 -18.44
C MET A 320 -6.29 4.84 -19.70
N PRO A 321 -6.47 4.23 -20.88
CA PRO A 321 -6.87 4.96 -22.07
C PRO A 321 -8.17 5.73 -21.81
N LYS A 322 -8.32 6.93 -22.39
CA LYS A 322 -9.61 7.64 -22.35
C LYS A 322 -10.63 6.79 -23.07
N ILE A 323 -11.73 6.48 -22.40
CA ILE A 323 -12.88 5.85 -23.03
C ILE A 323 -13.49 6.90 -23.95
N GLN A 324 -13.55 6.59 -25.26
CA GLN A 324 -14.24 7.39 -26.26
C GLN A 324 -15.76 7.28 -26.08
#